data_650db4b305804d755d20a2e1c89cdf48
#
_entry.id   650db4b305804d755d20a2e1c89cdf48
#
_cell.length_a   1.000
_cell.length_b   1.000
_cell.length_c   1.000
_cell.angle_alpha   90.00
_cell.angle_beta   90.00
_cell.angle_gamma   90.00
#
_symmetry.space_group_name_H-M   'P 1'
#
loop_
_entity.id
_entity.type
_entity.pdbx_description
1 polymer ?
#
loop_
_entity_poly.entity_id
_entity_poly.type
_entity_poly.pdbx_seq_one_letter_code
_entity_poly.pdbx_strand_id
1 'polypeptide(L)'
;MKSRCYASHEQAYAYVVMLKVSVIAVLNLLFWSALATAEDYPVGDKPFRRYAAEGRDGKRITFYLSTQQAPTHPLPLIVWVQGTGCSSHFVRVGERIGSGLQSLLYSVARGRARILAVEKPGVEFLDNQPDAGDAQTCRPEFRAEFTLERWATTIADAIKAAQALPGVETSKTLVIGISEGGIVAMRVSNVSPVVTHAASLSGGGPVYLSHMAEFMRSRGLDVEKEVYVCWSEILKDPDSDTKFCWGQTHRQWSSFMKTSVISEALRSRALLYFAQGTADTQQAIAGFDVLRAELAAKQRDAVFERIEGADHALDLPNQKAPEGLEAVFGRVENWFLGDVGK
;
A
#
# COMPACT_ATOMS: atom_id res chain seq x y z
N MET A 1 12.19 75.41 -12.39
CA MET A 1 11.08 74.83 -11.62
C MET A 1 10.36 73.82 -12.48
N LYS A 2 10.71 72.53 -12.34
CA LYS A 2 9.90 71.35 -12.75
C LYS A 2 10.76 70.10 -12.45
N SER A 3 10.76 69.60 -11.22
CA SER A 3 11.24 68.26 -10.87
C SER A 3 10.80 67.97 -9.44
N ARG A 4 9.59 67.47 -9.27
CA ARG A 4 9.07 66.79 -8.07
C ARG A 4 7.65 66.31 -8.36
N CYS A 5 7.49 65.16 -8.93
CA CYS A 5 6.24 64.36 -8.90
C CYS A 5 6.33 63.02 -9.63
N TYR A 6 7.45 62.24 -9.46
CA TYR A 6 7.48 60.87 -10.04
C TYR A 6 7.89 59.77 -9.03
N ALA A 7 8.17 60.10 -7.77
CA ALA A 7 8.64 59.12 -6.80
C ALA A 7 7.54 58.43 -5.96
N SER A 8 6.25 58.86 -6.07
CA SER A 8 5.19 58.35 -5.20
C SER A 8 4.35 57.20 -5.77
N HIS A 9 4.42 56.94 -7.09
CA HIS A 9 3.61 55.90 -7.71
C HIS A 9 4.26 54.50 -7.73
N GLU A 10 5.58 54.42 -7.81
CA GLU A 10 6.27 53.12 -7.81
C GLU A 10 6.33 52.46 -6.42
N GLN A 11 6.46 53.27 -5.34
CA GLN A 11 6.45 52.71 -3.98
C GLN A 11 5.07 52.20 -3.57
N ALA A 12 3.95 52.82 -4.04
CA ALA A 12 2.62 52.34 -3.77
C ALA A 12 2.31 51.01 -4.51
N TYR A 13 2.85 50.85 -5.72
CA TYR A 13 2.65 49.61 -6.50
C TYR A 13 3.44 48.42 -5.89
N ALA A 14 4.66 48.64 -5.41
CA ALA A 14 5.46 47.62 -4.76
C ALA A 14 4.82 47.15 -3.44
N TYR A 15 4.21 48.02 -2.66
CA TYR A 15 3.50 47.63 -1.42
C TYR A 15 2.24 46.82 -1.67
N VAL A 16 1.45 47.19 -2.69
CA VAL A 16 0.23 46.45 -3.06
C VAL A 16 0.54 45.07 -3.63
N VAL A 17 1.63 44.93 -4.39
CA VAL A 17 2.07 43.63 -4.92
C VAL A 17 2.63 42.74 -3.80
N MET A 18 3.41 43.29 -2.87
CA MET A 18 3.92 42.52 -1.72
C MET A 18 2.80 42.07 -0.76
N LEU A 19 1.78 42.92 -0.51
CA LEU A 19 0.64 42.51 0.32
C LEU A 19 -0.20 41.42 -0.36
N LYS A 20 -0.41 41.48 -1.69
CA LYS A 20 -1.15 40.42 -2.41
C LYS A 20 -0.39 39.11 -2.45
N VAL A 21 0.93 39.12 -2.62
CA VAL A 21 1.75 37.91 -2.59
C VAL A 21 1.80 37.30 -1.19
N SER A 22 1.89 38.12 -0.13
CA SER A 22 1.86 37.62 1.25
C SER A 22 0.50 37.05 1.66
N VAL A 23 -0.61 37.65 1.23
CA VAL A 23 -1.97 37.15 1.53
C VAL A 23 -2.25 35.85 0.76
N ILE A 24 -1.78 35.71 -0.48
CA ILE A 24 -1.93 34.48 -1.26
C ILE A 24 -1.04 33.37 -0.68
N ALA A 25 0.17 33.67 -0.20
CA ALA A 25 1.04 32.69 0.45
C ALA A 25 0.48 32.22 1.80
N VAL A 26 -0.11 33.11 2.60
CA VAL A 26 -0.73 32.78 3.88
C VAL A 26 -2.05 32.02 3.67
N LEU A 27 -2.86 32.35 2.64
CA LEU A 27 -4.06 31.60 2.29
C LEU A 27 -3.74 30.21 1.74
N ASN A 28 -2.64 30.02 1.01
CA ASN A 28 -2.21 28.67 0.57
C ASN A 28 -1.63 27.82 1.70
N LEU A 29 -1.13 28.41 2.80
CA LEU A 29 -0.69 27.69 3.98
C LEU A 29 -1.85 27.27 4.92
N LEU A 30 -3.01 27.90 4.82
CA LEU A 30 -4.18 27.59 5.64
C LEU A 30 -5.11 26.52 5.03
N PHE A 31 -4.92 26.12 3.77
CA PHE A 31 -5.82 25.18 3.07
C PHE A 31 -5.35 23.73 3.07
N TRP A 32 -4.25 23.34 3.80
CA TRP A 32 -3.70 21.99 3.71
C TRP A 32 -3.44 21.30 5.05
N SER A 33 -4.18 21.63 6.07
CA SER A 33 -4.27 20.80 7.26
C SER A 33 -5.69 20.27 7.42
N ALA A 34 -6.08 19.33 6.57
CA ALA A 34 -7.14 18.40 6.93
C ALA A 34 -6.58 17.59 8.11
N LEU A 35 -6.81 18.09 9.33
CA LEU A 35 -6.49 17.39 10.57
C LEU A 35 -7.23 16.07 10.51
N ALA A 36 -6.47 14.96 10.53
CA ALA A 36 -7.06 13.65 10.68
C ALA A 36 -7.91 13.65 11.96
N THR A 37 -9.23 13.49 11.82
CA THR A 37 -10.11 13.39 12.98
C THR A 37 -9.94 12.01 13.60
N ALA A 38 -9.53 11.96 14.86
CA ALA A 38 -9.44 10.71 15.62
C ALA A 38 -10.83 10.31 16.10
N GLU A 39 -11.25 9.10 15.78
CA GLU A 39 -12.34 8.45 16.46
C GLU A 39 -11.75 7.56 17.55
N ASP A 40 -12.01 7.91 18.82
CA ASP A 40 -11.43 7.24 20.00
C ASP A 40 -12.09 5.87 20.24
N TYR A 41 -11.79 4.90 19.39
CA TYR A 41 -12.08 3.49 19.64
C TYR A 41 -10.78 2.69 19.63
N PRO A 42 -10.43 2.00 20.71
CA PRO A 42 -9.47 0.90 20.60
C PRO A 42 -10.09 -0.12 19.63
N VAL A 43 -9.42 -0.38 18.52
CA VAL A 43 -9.94 -1.23 17.46
C VAL A 43 -9.23 -2.56 17.51
N GLY A 44 -9.99 -3.64 17.71
CA GLY A 44 -9.47 -4.99 17.78
C GLY A 44 -8.82 -5.34 19.14
N ASP A 45 -8.03 -6.41 19.12
CA ASP A 45 -7.31 -6.95 20.29
C ASP A 45 -5.96 -6.25 20.55
N LYS A 46 -5.54 -5.37 19.67
CA LYS A 46 -4.32 -4.56 19.75
C LYS A 46 -4.64 -3.07 19.78
N PRO A 47 -3.76 -2.24 20.34
CA PRO A 47 -4.02 -0.83 20.51
C PRO A 47 -3.89 -0.06 19.19
N PHE A 48 -4.92 -0.09 18.38
CA PHE A 48 -5.06 0.75 17.18
C PHE A 48 -6.11 1.83 17.41
N ARG A 49 -5.87 3.00 16.84
CA ARG A 49 -6.83 4.09 16.78
C ARG A 49 -7.24 4.32 15.34
N ARG A 50 -8.54 4.48 15.09
CA ARG A 50 -9.08 4.79 13.77
C ARG A 50 -9.00 6.28 13.51
N TYR A 51 -8.62 6.65 12.30
CA TYR A 51 -8.55 8.01 11.80
C TYR A 51 -9.26 8.13 10.47
N ALA A 52 -9.73 9.33 10.18
CA ALA A 52 -10.19 9.71 8.87
C ALA A 52 -9.41 10.93 8.37
N ALA A 53 -9.08 10.93 7.09
CA ALA A 53 -8.49 12.06 6.39
C ALA A 53 -9.19 12.25 5.03
N GLU A 54 -8.97 13.38 4.41
CA GLU A 54 -9.36 13.62 3.03
C GLU A 54 -8.16 13.37 2.11
N GLY A 55 -8.35 12.54 1.09
CA GLY A 55 -7.38 12.33 0.03
C GLY A 55 -7.30 13.52 -0.92
N ARG A 56 -6.25 13.54 -1.76
CA ARG A 56 -6.05 14.58 -2.79
C ARG A 56 -7.19 14.64 -3.83
N ASP A 57 -8.00 13.60 -3.91
CA ASP A 57 -9.18 13.50 -4.75
C ASP A 57 -10.49 13.93 -4.05
N GLY A 58 -10.40 14.50 -2.84
CA GLY A 58 -11.53 14.94 -2.02
C GLY A 58 -12.32 13.80 -1.38
N LYS A 59 -11.86 12.53 -1.49
CA LYS A 59 -12.56 11.40 -0.88
C LYS A 59 -12.02 11.07 0.50
N ARG A 60 -12.91 10.55 1.34
CA ARG A 60 -12.55 10.09 2.69
C ARG A 60 -11.61 8.87 2.60
N ILE A 61 -10.55 8.94 3.39
CA ILE A 61 -9.61 7.85 3.66
C ILE A 61 -9.79 7.42 5.11
N THR A 62 -10.04 6.13 5.33
CA THR A 62 -10.04 5.54 6.67
C THR A 62 -8.73 4.78 6.88
N PHE A 63 -8.05 5.06 7.99
CA PHE A 63 -6.82 4.36 8.34
C PHE A 63 -6.71 4.13 9.84
N TYR A 64 -5.85 3.22 10.22
CA TYR A 64 -5.61 2.82 11.60
C TYR A 64 -4.12 2.97 11.90
N LEU A 65 -3.83 3.65 12.99
CA LEU A 65 -2.45 3.80 13.47
C LEU A 65 -2.34 3.16 14.85
N SER A 66 -1.34 2.28 15.02
CA SER A 66 -1.10 1.67 16.32
C SER A 66 -0.81 2.74 17.37
N THR A 67 -1.38 2.61 18.56
CA THR A 67 -1.04 3.45 19.70
C THR A 67 0.08 2.79 20.49
N GLN A 68 0.89 3.58 21.14
CA GLN A 68 1.91 3.10 22.09
C GLN A 68 1.85 3.92 23.35
N GLN A 69 2.21 3.30 24.47
CA GLN A 69 2.40 4.03 25.72
C GLN A 69 3.56 5.02 25.51
N ALA A 70 3.23 6.32 25.54
CA ALA A 70 4.08 7.49 25.39
C ALA A 70 5.53 7.19 24.98
N PRO A 71 5.84 7.09 23.66
CA PRO A 71 7.22 6.90 23.23
C PRO A 71 8.02 8.14 23.64
N THR A 72 9.23 7.92 24.12
CA THR A 72 10.15 9.02 24.51
C THR A 72 10.68 9.79 23.29
N HIS A 73 10.50 9.25 22.08
CA HIS A 73 10.89 9.82 20.79
C HIS A 73 9.93 9.35 19.69
N PRO A 74 9.83 10.06 18.55
CA PRO A 74 9.07 9.60 17.39
C PRO A 74 9.60 8.27 16.88
N LEU A 75 8.69 7.39 16.42
CA LEU A 75 9.01 6.06 15.92
C LEU A 75 8.82 5.96 14.42
N PRO A 76 9.65 5.16 13.72
CA PRO A 76 9.50 4.91 12.30
C PRO A 76 8.14 4.29 11.98
N LEU A 77 7.67 4.50 10.75
CA LEU A 77 6.37 4.06 10.28
C LEU A 77 6.49 2.80 9.43
N ILE A 78 5.73 1.77 9.77
CA ILE A 78 5.53 0.58 8.93
C ILE A 78 4.09 0.57 8.44
N VAL A 79 3.91 0.56 7.12
CA VAL A 79 2.61 0.58 6.44
C VAL A 79 2.29 -0.82 5.96
N TRP A 80 1.25 -1.42 6.48
CA TRP A 80 0.76 -2.72 6.05
C TRP A 80 -0.19 -2.60 4.87
N VAL A 81 0.06 -3.37 3.81
CA VAL A 81 -0.79 -3.47 2.62
C VAL A 81 -1.30 -4.89 2.47
N GLN A 82 -2.60 -5.09 2.65
CA GLN A 82 -3.23 -6.41 2.57
C GLN A 82 -3.30 -6.94 1.13
N GLY A 83 -3.41 -8.26 0.99
CA GLY A 83 -3.62 -8.94 -0.29
C GLY A 83 -5.01 -8.74 -0.88
N THR A 84 -5.40 -9.58 -1.85
CA THR A 84 -6.70 -9.54 -2.55
C THR A 84 -7.88 -9.60 -1.58
N GLY A 85 -8.95 -8.91 -1.93
CA GLY A 85 -10.23 -8.97 -1.22
C GLY A 85 -10.75 -7.61 -0.78
N CYS A 86 -12.02 -7.57 -0.37
CA CYS A 86 -12.76 -6.38 0.02
C CYS A 86 -13.16 -6.37 1.51
N SER A 87 -12.47 -7.13 2.35
CA SER A 87 -12.68 -7.07 3.80
C SER A 87 -11.87 -5.93 4.42
N SER A 88 -12.44 -5.33 5.47
CA SER A 88 -11.75 -4.39 6.34
C SER A 88 -10.57 -5.07 7.06
N HIS A 89 -9.60 -4.27 7.52
CA HIS A 89 -8.54 -4.72 8.42
C HIS A 89 -9.06 -5.24 9.75
N PHE A 90 -10.27 -4.87 10.12
CA PHE A 90 -10.94 -5.27 11.36
C PHE A 90 -12.30 -5.87 11.02
N VAL A 91 -12.59 -7.02 11.60
CA VAL A 91 -13.82 -7.76 11.34
C VAL A 91 -14.50 -8.14 12.64
N ARG A 92 -15.83 -8.26 12.61
CA ARG A 92 -16.59 -8.73 13.76
C ARG A 92 -16.53 -10.25 13.85
N VAL A 93 -16.10 -10.75 15.01
CA VAL A 93 -16.07 -12.18 15.33
C VAL A 93 -16.87 -12.39 16.63
N GLY A 94 -18.14 -12.74 16.48
CA GLY A 94 -19.08 -12.73 17.62
C GLY A 94 -19.24 -11.31 18.20
N GLU A 95 -19.02 -11.16 19.50
CA GLU A 95 -19.08 -9.86 20.17
C GLU A 95 -17.77 -9.07 20.11
N ARG A 96 -16.69 -9.68 19.62
CA ARG A 96 -15.37 -9.06 19.58
C ARG A 96 -15.07 -8.49 18.19
N ILE A 97 -14.16 -7.54 18.15
CA ILE A 97 -13.55 -7.08 16.91
C ILE A 97 -12.19 -7.76 16.80
N GLY A 98 -12.08 -8.65 15.81
CA GLY A 98 -10.82 -9.28 15.42
C GLY A 98 -10.03 -8.36 14.49
N SER A 99 -8.73 -8.59 14.42
CA SER A 99 -7.81 -7.86 13.54
C SER A 99 -7.03 -8.81 12.64
N GLY A 100 -6.61 -8.32 11.48
CA GLY A 100 -5.82 -9.08 10.52
C GLY A 100 -4.31 -9.04 10.79
N LEU A 101 -3.53 -9.23 9.72
CA LEU A 101 -2.06 -9.33 9.77
C LEU A 101 -1.35 -8.06 10.23
N GLN A 102 -2.00 -6.89 10.19
CA GLN A 102 -1.46 -5.67 10.82
C GLN A 102 -1.21 -5.84 12.33
N SER A 103 -2.00 -6.67 13.00
CA SER A 103 -1.79 -6.98 14.43
C SER A 103 -0.64 -7.94 14.68
N LEU A 104 -0.39 -8.87 13.75
CA LEU A 104 0.81 -9.70 13.77
C LEU A 104 2.06 -8.82 13.62
N LEU A 105 2.06 -7.93 12.63
CA LEU A 105 3.14 -6.98 12.40
C LEU A 105 3.37 -6.06 13.61
N TYR A 106 2.29 -5.60 14.26
CA TYR A 106 2.39 -4.84 15.51
C TYR A 106 3.07 -5.66 16.62
N SER A 107 2.73 -6.95 16.74
CA SER A 107 3.33 -7.82 17.74
C SER A 107 4.82 -8.06 17.48
N VAL A 108 5.20 -8.24 16.22
CA VAL A 108 6.60 -8.38 15.78
C VAL A 108 7.40 -7.10 16.07
N ALA A 109 6.80 -5.95 15.81
CA ALA A 109 7.47 -4.65 15.96
C ALA A 109 7.80 -4.30 17.44
N ARG A 110 7.18 -4.95 18.42
CA ARG A 110 7.50 -4.82 19.86
C ARG A 110 7.70 -3.38 20.33
N GLY A 111 6.93 -2.45 19.80
CA GLY A 111 7.03 -1.03 20.15
C GLY A 111 8.17 -0.27 19.47
N ARG A 112 8.92 -0.85 18.54
CA ARG A 112 10.02 -0.19 17.81
C ARG A 112 9.56 0.62 16.60
N ALA A 113 8.32 0.42 16.15
CA ALA A 113 7.72 1.14 15.04
C ALA A 113 6.22 1.39 15.26
N ARG A 114 5.66 2.38 14.58
CA ARG A 114 4.22 2.59 14.47
C ARG A 114 3.70 1.82 13.27
N ILE A 115 2.59 1.11 13.43
CA ILE A 115 1.96 0.35 12.34
C ILE A 115 0.77 1.12 11.80
N LEU A 116 0.77 1.36 10.50
CA LEU A 116 -0.32 1.98 9.75
C LEU A 116 -0.99 0.92 8.88
N ALA A 117 -2.31 0.82 8.97
CA ALA A 117 -3.14 0.05 8.06
C ALA A 117 -4.19 0.97 7.42
N VAL A 118 -4.41 0.86 6.12
CA VAL A 118 -5.28 1.77 5.35
C VAL A 118 -6.35 0.95 4.67
N GLU A 119 -7.62 1.33 4.85
CA GLU A 119 -8.71 0.66 4.15
C GLU A 119 -8.60 0.86 2.64
N LYS A 120 -8.94 -0.19 1.89
CA LYS A 120 -9.04 -0.11 0.45
C LYS A 120 -10.13 0.89 0.02
N PRO A 121 -9.97 1.55 -1.14
CA PRO A 121 -11.05 2.38 -1.68
C PRO A 121 -12.38 1.62 -1.72
N GLY A 122 -13.44 2.22 -1.17
CA GLY A 122 -14.77 1.63 -1.12
C GLY A 122 -15.00 0.56 -0.04
N VAL A 123 -13.99 0.25 0.79
CA VAL A 123 -14.12 -0.60 1.98
C VAL A 123 -14.38 0.26 3.20
N GLU A 124 -15.34 -0.12 4.02
CA GLU A 124 -15.63 0.52 5.29
C GLU A 124 -15.20 -0.33 6.49
N PHE A 125 -15.10 0.32 7.63
CA PHE A 125 -14.79 -0.34 8.91
C PHE A 125 -15.77 -1.47 9.21
N LEU A 126 -15.26 -2.65 9.49
CA LEU A 126 -15.98 -3.90 9.74
C LEU A 126 -16.63 -4.55 8.50
N ASP A 127 -16.38 -4.05 7.30
CA ASP A 127 -16.78 -4.79 6.10
C ASP A 127 -16.14 -6.19 6.12
N ASN A 128 -16.99 -7.21 6.03
CA ASN A 128 -16.58 -8.61 6.04
C ASN A 128 -17.56 -9.41 5.18
N GLN A 129 -17.19 -9.59 3.92
CA GLN A 129 -18.02 -10.33 2.97
C GLN A 129 -17.71 -11.83 3.07
N PRO A 130 -18.71 -12.71 2.89
CA PRO A 130 -18.53 -14.16 3.00
C PRO A 130 -17.45 -14.72 2.06
N ASP A 131 -17.31 -14.15 0.88
CA ASP A 131 -16.28 -14.46 -0.11
C ASP A 131 -15.63 -13.17 -0.60
N ALA A 132 -14.85 -12.55 0.29
CA ALA A 132 -14.21 -11.26 0.00
C ALA A 132 -13.19 -11.33 -1.15
N GLY A 133 -12.80 -12.53 -1.57
CA GLY A 133 -11.92 -12.76 -2.73
C GLY A 133 -12.65 -12.61 -4.07
N ASP A 134 -13.98 -12.68 -4.10
CA ASP A 134 -14.81 -12.46 -5.28
C ASP A 134 -15.48 -11.08 -5.22
N ALA A 135 -15.12 -10.20 -6.14
CA ALA A 135 -15.66 -8.84 -6.19
C ALA A 135 -17.19 -8.78 -6.39
N GLN A 136 -17.82 -9.86 -6.86
CA GLN A 136 -19.27 -9.92 -6.97
C GLN A 136 -19.96 -9.85 -5.60
N THR A 137 -19.30 -10.34 -4.55
CA THR A 137 -19.79 -10.27 -3.17
C THR A 137 -19.45 -8.96 -2.48
N CYS A 138 -18.52 -8.18 -3.05
CA CYS A 138 -18.09 -6.90 -2.49
C CYS A 138 -19.14 -5.79 -2.69
N ARG A 139 -19.05 -4.77 -1.87
CA ARG A 139 -19.90 -3.58 -1.99
C ARG A 139 -19.73 -2.90 -3.35
N PRO A 140 -20.80 -2.28 -3.89
CA PRO A 140 -20.71 -1.51 -5.13
C PRO A 140 -19.63 -0.42 -5.09
N GLU A 141 -19.43 0.24 -3.94
CA GLU A 141 -18.42 1.29 -3.77
C GLU A 141 -17.01 0.74 -3.96
N PHE A 142 -16.70 -0.46 -3.44
CA PHE A 142 -15.42 -1.12 -3.69
C PHE A 142 -15.23 -1.38 -5.18
N ARG A 143 -16.21 -1.97 -5.85
CA ARG A 143 -16.14 -2.28 -7.29
C ARG A 143 -15.90 -1.04 -8.15
N ALA A 144 -16.60 0.06 -7.81
CA ALA A 144 -16.50 1.33 -8.53
C ALA A 144 -15.18 2.07 -8.27
N GLU A 145 -14.56 1.87 -7.11
CA GLU A 145 -13.44 2.70 -6.68
C GLU A 145 -12.08 1.99 -6.67
N PHE A 146 -12.06 0.66 -6.59
CA PHE A 146 -10.82 -0.07 -6.40
C PHE A 146 -10.03 -0.23 -7.72
N THR A 147 -8.90 0.44 -7.79
CA THR A 147 -7.87 0.29 -8.82
C THR A 147 -6.50 0.37 -8.17
N LEU A 148 -5.46 -0.15 -8.83
CA LEU A 148 -4.08 -0.07 -8.36
C LEU A 148 -3.65 1.38 -8.05
N GLU A 149 -3.92 2.30 -8.99
CA GLU A 149 -3.51 3.70 -8.88
C GLU A 149 -4.21 4.40 -7.72
N ARG A 150 -5.52 4.16 -7.60
CA ARG A 150 -6.30 4.78 -6.54
C ARG A 150 -5.87 4.25 -5.18
N TRP A 151 -5.67 2.94 -5.04
CA TRP A 151 -5.24 2.38 -3.76
C TRP A 151 -3.84 2.85 -3.38
N ALA A 152 -2.88 2.82 -4.29
CA ALA A 152 -1.54 3.33 -4.02
C ALA A 152 -1.55 4.81 -3.62
N THR A 153 -2.39 5.63 -4.26
CA THR A 153 -2.57 7.06 -3.93
C THR A 153 -3.21 7.24 -2.56
N THR A 154 -4.26 6.46 -2.24
CA THR A 154 -4.92 6.46 -0.93
C THR A 154 -3.94 6.13 0.20
N ILE A 155 -3.07 5.12 -0.01
CA ILE A 155 -2.02 4.78 0.97
C ILE A 155 -1.01 5.93 1.10
N ALA A 156 -0.57 6.54 0.00
CA ALA A 156 0.37 7.66 0.04
C ALA A 156 -0.18 8.87 0.80
N ASP A 157 -1.47 9.18 0.64
CA ASP A 157 -2.15 10.26 1.36
C ASP A 157 -2.33 9.91 2.85
N ALA A 158 -2.66 8.65 3.17
CA ALA A 158 -2.72 8.17 4.55
C ALA A 158 -1.35 8.22 5.26
N ILE A 159 -0.26 7.89 4.57
CA ILE A 159 1.12 8.04 5.10
C ILE A 159 1.36 9.50 5.49
N LYS A 160 1.06 10.44 4.59
CA LYS A 160 1.21 11.88 4.86
C LYS A 160 0.37 12.33 6.06
N ALA A 161 -0.88 11.88 6.16
CA ALA A 161 -1.75 12.18 7.29
C ALA A 161 -1.22 11.58 8.61
N ALA A 162 -0.74 10.34 8.58
CA ALA A 162 -0.15 9.68 9.75
C ALA A 162 1.13 10.34 10.23
N GLN A 163 2.00 10.81 9.31
CA GLN A 163 3.23 11.53 9.64
C GLN A 163 2.99 12.90 10.28
N ALA A 164 1.80 13.48 10.14
CA ALA A 164 1.40 14.69 10.85
C ALA A 164 0.95 14.43 12.30
N LEU A 165 0.77 13.15 12.69
CA LEU A 165 0.35 12.78 14.04
C LEU A 165 1.54 12.71 15.00
N PRO A 166 1.33 13.05 16.28
CA PRO A 166 2.39 12.97 17.30
C PRO A 166 3.00 11.57 17.41
N GLY A 167 4.32 11.51 17.59
CA GLY A 167 5.06 10.28 17.82
C GLY A 167 5.31 9.43 16.57
N VAL A 168 5.07 9.95 15.36
CA VAL A 168 5.45 9.33 14.09
C VAL A 168 6.70 10.00 13.54
N GLU A 169 7.74 9.21 13.26
CA GLU A 169 8.96 9.67 12.60
C GLU A 169 8.70 9.88 11.10
N THR A 170 9.11 11.03 10.56
CA THR A 170 8.86 11.40 9.16
C THR A 170 9.96 10.97 8.19
N SER A 171 11.15 10.63 8.71
CA SER A 171 12.34 10.33 7.91
C SER A 171 12.47 8.86 7.53
N LYS A 172 11.69 7.96 8.16
CA LYS A 172 11.84 6.52 7.98
C LYS A 172 10.48 5.82 7.87
N THR A 173 10.15 5.38 6.65
CA THR A 173 8.87 4.74 6.32
C THR A 173 9.10 3.49 5.49
N LEU A 174 8.58 2.36 5.96
CA LEU A 174 8.49 1.09 5.25
C LEU A 174 7.06 0.87 4.76
N VAL A 175 6.89 0.50 3.49
CA VAL A 175 5.63 -0.08 3.00
C VAL A 175 5.86 -1.57 2.75
N ILE A 176 5.05 -2.43 3.38
CA ILE A 176 5.14 -3.88 3.29
C ILE A 176 3.79 -4.48 2.93
N GLY A 177 3.74 -5.37 1.96
CA GLY A 177 2.53 -6.05 1.54
C GLY A 177 2.77 -7.47 1.06
N ILE A 178 1.70 -8.28 1.06
CA ILE A 178 1.72 -9.67 0.61
C ILE A 178 0.80 -9.85 -0.61
N SER A 179 1.19 -10.72 -1.55
CA SER A 179 0.38 -11.05 -2.73
C SER A 179 0.08 -9.78 -3.55
N GLU A 180 -1.19 -9.48 -3.86
CA GLU A 180 -1.63 -8.21 -4.47
C GLU A 180 -1.07 -6.99 -3.70
N GLY A 181 -1.06 -7.07 -2.36
CA GLY A 181 -0.46 -6.01 -1.51
C GLY A 181 1.03 -5.81 -1.74
N GLY A 182 1.77 -6.84 -2.13
CA GLY A 182 3.18 -6.74 -2.50
C GLY A 182 3.38 -5.93 -3.79
N ILE A 183 2.49 -6.10 -4.77
CA ILE A 183 2.48 -5.29 -6.00
C ILE A 183 2.19 -3.83 -5.67
N VAL A 184 1.18 -3.61 -4.83
CA VAL A 184 0.76 -2.25 -4.41
C VAL A 184 1.86 -1.58 -3.58
N ALA A 185 2.55 -2.29 -2.69
CA ALA A 185 3.67 -1.74 -1.91
C ALA A 185 4.77 -1.18 -2.82
N MET A 186 5.10 -1.89 -3.91
CA MET A 186 6.05 -1.40 -4.91
C MET A 186 5.51 -0.15 -5.64
N ARG A 187 4.21 -0.11 -5.98
CA ARG A 187 3.60 1.08 -6.58
C ARG A 187 3.59 2.28 -5.62
N VAL A 188 3.27 2.07 -4.34
CA VAL A 188 3.31 3.12 -3.30
C VAL A 188 4.69 3.73 -3.19
N SER A 189 5.77 2.94 -3.27
CA SER A 189 7.15 3.45 -3.20
C SER A 189 7.51 4.40 -4.35
N ASN A 190 6.74 4.38 -5.45
CA ASN A 190 6.91 5.31 -6.58
C ASN A 190 6.03 6.55 -6.47
N VAL A 191 4.85 6.46 -5.83
CA VAL A 191 3.90 7.58 -5.75
C VAL A 191 4.05 8.39 -4.45
N SER A 192 4.77 7.86 -3.46
CA SER A 192 5.05 8.50 -2.18
C SER A 192 6.55 8.68 -1.96
N PRO A 193 7.09 9.90 -2.12
CA PRO A 193 8.53 10.15 -2.01
C PRO A 193 9.09 10.00 -0.58
N VAL A 194 8.23 9.90 0.43
CA VAL A 194 8.62 9.70 1.83
C VAL A 194 8.84 8.22 2.19
N VAL A 195 8.51 7.30 1.28
CA VAL A 195 8.78 5.87 1.45
C VAL A 195 10.27 5.63 1.23
N THR A 196 10.95 5.19 2.28
CA THR A 196 12.40 4.90 2.28
C THR A 196 12.70 3.43 2.05
N HIS A 197 11.76 2.54 2.39
CA HIS A 197 11.88 1.09 2.27
C HIS A 197 10.58 0.51 1.72
N ALA A 198 10.66 -0.52 0.88
CA ALA A 198 9.51 -1.23 0.36
C ALA A 198 9.77 -2.74 0.35
N ALA A 199 8.82 -3.51 0.86
CA ALA A 199 8.89 -4.96 0.91
C ALA A 199 7.69 -5.59 0.18
N SER A 200 7.97 -6.51 -0.75
CA SER A 200 6.97 -7.29 -1.47
C SER A 200 7.13 -8.77 -1.12
N LEU A 201 6.12 -9.31 -0.47
CA LEU A 201 6.06 -10.68 -0.02
C LEU A 201 5.11 -11.45 -0.96
N SER A 202 5.56 -12.54 -1.56
CA SER A 202 4.75 -13.34 -2.50
C SER A 202 4.04 -12.49 -3.57
N GLY A 203 4.68 -11.38 -4.02
CA GLY A 203 4.10 -10.40 -4.96
C GLY A 203 4.39 -10.69 -6.42
N GLY A 204 5.15 -11.76 -6.73
CA GLY A 204 5.54 -12.10 -8.08
C GLY A 204 6.68 -11.23 -8.62
N GLY A 205 6.78 -11.12 -9.96
CA GLY A 205 7.86 -10.39 -10.61
C GLY A 205 7.47 -9.77 -11.95
N PRO A 206 7.22 -10.58 -13.02
CA PRO A 206 6.85 -10.13 -14.35
C PRO A 206 5.50 -9.40 -14.41
N VAL A 207 5.11 -9.01 -15.62
CA VAL A 207 3.77 -8.43 -15.88
C VAL A 207 2.68 -9.37 -15.38
N TYR A 208 1.70 -8.84 -14.65
CA TYR A 208 0.68 -9.64 -13.97
C TYR A 208 -0.12 -10.53 -14.94
N LEU A 209 -0.37 -10.08 -16.16
CA LEU A 209 -1.00 -10.89 -17.20
C LEU A 209 -0.20 -12.17 -17.53
N SER A 210 1.14 -12.08 -17.58
CA SER A 210 2.02 -13.24 -17.78
C SER A 210 1.94 -14.21 -16.59
N HIS A 211 1.86 -13.68 -15.38
CA HIS A 211 1.64 -14.47 -14.18
C HIS A 211 0.31 -15.22 -14.24
N MET A 212 -0.78 -14.54 -14.64
CA MET A 212 -2.10 -15.16 -14.77
C MET A 212 -2.09 -16.28 -15.82
N ALA A 213 -1.40 -16.10 -16.94
CA ALA A 213 -1.25 -17.15 -17.96
C ALA A 213 -0.50 -18.37 -17.41
N GLU A 214 0.57 -18.16 -16.63
CA GLU A 214 1.33 -19.25 -16.00
C GLU A 214 0.51 -19.96 -14.93
N PHE A 215 -0.21 -19.24 -14.09
CA PHE A 215 -1.10 -19.77 -13.08
C PHE A 215 -2.19 -20.68 -13.69
N MET A 216 -2.84 -20.25 -14.78
CA MET A 216 -3.85 -21.07 -15.46
C MET A 216 -3.23 -22.31 -16.12
N ARG A 217 -2.05 -22.16 -16.75
CA ARG A 217 -1.30 -23.28 -17.34
C ARG A 217 -0.91 -24.33 -16.30
N SER A 218 -0.44 -23.91 -15.14
CA SER A 218 -0.04 -24.83 -14.06
C SER A 218 -1.20 -25.66 -13.52
N ARG A 219 -2.44 -25.21 -13.73
CA ARG A 219 -3.68 -25.91 -13.38
C ARG A 219 -4.25 -26.75 -14.54
N GLY A 220 -3.53 -26.84 -15.65
CA GLY A 220 -3.96 -27.59 -16.84
C GLY A 220 -5.10 -26.92 -17.61
N LEU A 221 -5.32 -25.61 -17.41
CA LEU A 221 -6.36 -24.86 -18.08
C LEU A 221 -5.84 -24.28 -19.41
N ASP A 222 -6.75 -24.10 -20.36
CA ASP A 222 -6.46 -23.51 -21.68
C ASP A 222 -6.26 -22.00 -21.56
N VAL A 223 -4.99 -21.58 -21.69
CA VAL A 223 -4.59 -20.17 -21.55
C VAL A 223 -5.27 -19.26 -22.59
N GLU A 224 -5.46 -19.74 -23.83
CA GLU A 224 -6.14 -18.96 -24.87
C GLU A 224 -7.59 -18.65 -24.42
N LYS A 225 -8.29 -19.68 -24.02
CA LYS A 225 -9.69 -19.57 -23.61
C LYS A 225 -9.86 -18.83 -22.26
N GLU A 226 -9.05 -19.20 -21.28
CA GLU A 226 -9.26 -18.73 -19.90
C GLU A 226 -8.61 -17.34 -19.66
N VAL A 227 -7.53 -16.99 -20.37
CA VAL A 227 -6.81 -15.73 -20.15
C VAL A 227 -7.03 -14.76 -21.28
N TYR A 228 -6.71 -15.13 -22.54
CA TYR A 228 -6.71 -14.14 -23.61
C TYR A 228 -8.09 -13.73 -24.08
N VAL A 229 -9.07 -14.63 -24.07
CA VAL A 229 -10.47 -14.26 -24.33
C VAL A 229 -10.96 -13.28 -23.26
N CYS A 230 -10.76 -13.61 -21.98
CA CYS A 230 -11.18 -12.76 -20.87
C CYS A 230 -10.47 -11.40 -20.90
N TRP A 231 -9.16 -11.38 -21.17
CA TRP A 231 -8.41 -10.14 -21.31
C TRP A 231 -8.91 -9.28 -22.47
N SER A 232 -9.28 -9.88 -23.60
CA SER A 232 -9.86 -9.16 -24.73
C SER A 232 -11.20 -8.50 -24.40
N GLU A 233 -12.03 -9.14 -23.55
CA GLU A 233 -13.27 -8.52 -23.07
C GLU A 233 -13.01 -7.36 -22.08
N ILE A 234 -12.02 -7.50 -21.21
CA ILE A 234 -11.58 -6.41 -20.33
C ILE A 234 -11.14 -5.19 -21.17
N LEU A 235 -10.37 -5.41 -22.23
CA LEU A 235 -9.88 -4.32 -23.11
C LEU A 235 -10.99 -3.59 -23.86
N LYS A 236 -12.15 -4.24 -24.12
CA LYS A 236 -13.31 -3.59 -24.74
C LYS A 236 -14.07 -2.66 -23.80
N ASP A 237 -14.02 -2.94 -22.48
CA ASP A 237 -14.71 -2.16 -21.46
C ASP A 237 -13.90 -2.16 -20.15
N PRO A 238 -12.73 -1.47 -20.16
CA PRO A 238 -11.75 -1.55 -19.08
C PRO A 238 -12.20 -0.87 -17.77
N ASP A 239 -13.20 -0.01 -17.84
CA ASP A 239 -13.70 0.75 -16.69
C ASP A 239 -14.96 0.16 -16.06
N SER A 240 -15.43 -1.00 -16.54
CA SER A 240 -16.62 -1.63 -16.00
C SER A 240 -16.40 -2.15 -14.58
N ASP A 241 -17.29 -1.77 -13.68
CA ASP A 241 -17.40 -2.26 -12.30
C ASP A 241 -18.48 -3.32 -12.12
N THR A 242 -19.15 -3.72 -13.24
CA THR A 242 -20.25 -4.69 -13.27
C THR A 242 -19.97 -5.92 -14.14
N LYS A 243 -18.89 -5.91 -14.93
CA LYS A 243 -18.37 -7.06 -15.68
C LYS A 243 -17.21 -7.68 -14.93
N PHE A 244 -17.13 -9.00 -14.94
CA PHE A 244 -16.19 -9.75 -14.11
C PHE A 244 -15.40 -10.76 -14.94
N CYS A 245 -14.14 -10.92 -14.57
CA CYS A 245 -13.23 -11.97 -14.98
C CYS A 245 -12.46 -12.47 -13.77
N TRP A 246 -12.28 -13.76 -13.59
CA TRP A 246 -11.50 -14.38 -12.51
C TRP A 246 -11.80 -13.78 -11.11
N GLY A 247 -13.09 -13.58 -10.83
CA GLY A 247 -13.56 -13.07 -9.54
C GLY A 247 -13.37 -11.57 -9.32
N GLN A 248 -12.84 -10.81 -10.27
CA GLN A 248 -12.66 -9.36 -10.11
C GLN A 248 -13.29 -8.58 -11.26
N THR A 249 -13.53 -7.27 -11.05
CA THR A 249 -14.11 -6.39 -12.07
C THR A 249 -13.13 -6.13 -13.22
N HIS A 250 -13.63 -5.78 -14.40
CA HIS A 250 -12.79 -5.31 -15.50
C HIS A 250 -11.95 -4.10 -15.09
N ARG A 251 -12.53 -3.16 -14.33
CA ARG A 251 -11.85 -1.97 -13.78
C ARG A 251 -10.62 -2.34 -12.95
N GLN A 252 -10.75 -3.29 -12.03
CA GLN A 252 -9.63 -3.76 -11.24
C GLN A 252 -8.55 -4.36 -12.14
N TRP A 253 -8.92 -5.34 -12.97
CA TRP A 253 -7.95 -6.03 -13.82
C TRP A 253 -7.27 -5.13 -14.84
N SER A 254 -7.98 -4.18 -15.46
CA SER A 254 -7.38 -3.24 -16.41
C SER A 254 -6.26 -2.41 -15.76
N SER A 255 -6.36 -2.14 -14.46
CA SER A 255 -5.37 -1.40 -13.69
C SER A 255 -4.16 -2.25 -13.25
N PHE A 256 -4.37 -3.55 -12.98
CA PHE A 256 -3.32 -4.44 -12.47
C PHE A 256 -2.58 -5.21 -13.57
N MET A 257 -3.27 -5.70 -14.61
CA MET A 257 -2.73 -6.67 -15.58
C MET A 257 -1.49 -6.19 -16.34
N LYS A 258 -1.32 -4.88 -16.52
CA LYS A 258 -0.16 -4.28 -17.18
C LYS A 258 0.98 -3.93 -16.21
N THR A 259 0.78 -4.16 -14.92
CA THR A 259 1.77 -3.82 -13.90
C THR A 259 2.78 -4.95 -13.73
N SER A 260 4.01 -4.58 -13.44
CA SER A 260 5.11 -5.50 -13.17
C SER A 260 5.84 -5.04 -11.91
N VAL A 261 6.03 -5.94 -10.95
CA VAL A 261 6.87 -5.69 -9.78
C VAL A 261 8.28 -5.30 -10.21
N ILE A 262 8.81 -5.91 -11.29
CA ILE A 262 10.11 -5.56 -11.87
C ILE A 262 10.15 -4.08 -12.26
N SER A 263 9.18 -3.62 -13.06
CA SER A 263 9.16 -2.23 -13.53
C SER A 263 8.94 -1.23 -12.39
N GLU A 264 8.15 -1.57 -11.37
CA GLU A 264 7.98 -0.73 -10.19
C GLU A 264 9.28 -0.68 -9.36
N ALA A 265 9.94 -1.81 -9.14
CA ALA A 265 11.19 -1.90 -8.40
C ALA A 265 12.33 -1.11 -9.06
N LEU A 266 12.44 -1.16 -10.40
CA LEU A 266 13.45 -0.43 -11.16
C LEU A 266 13.25 1.10 -11.11
N ARG A 267 12.01 1.57 -10.95
CA ARG A 267 11.70 3.00 -10.82
C ARG A 267 11.80 3.51 -9.39
N SER A 268 11.66 2.63 -8.40
CA SER A 268 11.64 3.00 -6.99
C SER A 268 13.01 3.50 -6.52
N ARG A 269 13.01 4.54 -5.67
CA ARG A 269 14.20 5.01 -4.96
C ARG A 269 14.36 4.40 -3.57
N ALA A 270 13.33 3.69 -3.09
CA ALA A 270 13.36 3.03 -1.79
C ALA A 270 14.36 1.87 -1.76
N LEU A 271 14.87 1.53 -0.61
CA LEU A 271 15.53 0.24 -0.40
C LEU A 271 14.49 -0.87 -0.54
N LEU A 272 14.86 -2.00 -1.15
CA LEU A 272 13.91 -3.03 -1.57
C LEU A 272 14.18 -4.36 -0.90
N TYR A 273 13.10 -5.04 -0.51
CA TYR A 273 13.12 -6.40 0.04
C TYR A 273 12.05 -7.25 -0.66
N PHE A 274 12.43 -8.45 -1.07
CA PHE A 274 11.54 -9.41 -1.70
C PHE A 274 11.64 -10.77 -1.00
N ALA A 275 10.50 -11.38 -0.67
CA ALA A 275 10.45 -12.74 -0.15
C ALA A 275 9.43 -13.57 -0.92
N GLN A 276 9.78 -14.84 -1.20
CA GLN A 276 8.94 -15.77 -1.96
C GLN A 276 9.13 -17.20 -1.47
N GLY A 277 8.03 -17.92 -1.25
CA GLY A 277 8.03 -19.35 -0.98
C GLY A 277 8.29 -20.18 -2.25
N THR A 278 9.10 -21.23 -2.16
CA THR A 278 9.38 -22.07 -3.34
C THR A 278 8.26 -23.07 -3.65
N ALA A 279 7.36 -23.34 -2.70
CA ALA A 279 6.15 -24.15 -2.89
C ALA A 279 4.88 -23.31 -3.11
N ASP A 280 5.04 -22.01 -3.38
CA ASP A 280 3.92 -21.12 -3.70
C ASP A 280 3.25 -21.56 -5.00
N THR A 281 1.99 -21.99 -4.91
CA THR A 281 1.18 -22.42 -6.06
C THR A 281 0.36 -21.28 -6.69
N GLN A 282 0.37 -20.09 -6.09
CA GLN A 282 -0.31 -18.91 -6.63
C GLN A 282 0.65 -18.00 -7.38
N GLN A 283 1.89 -17.85 -6.88
CA GLN A 283 2.94 -17.06 -7.50
C GLN A 283 4.16 -17.95 -7.76
N ALA A 284 4.33 -18.36 -9.01
CA ALA A 284 5.43 -19.26 -9.37
C ALA A 284 6.80 -18.66 -9.03
N ILE A 285 7.65 -19.43 -8.36
CA ILE A 285 9.01 -19.04 -7.98
C ILE A 285 9.85 -18.55 -9.18
N ALA A 286 9.57 -19.07 -10.38
CA ALA A 286 10.23 -18.62 -11.60
C ALA A 286 10.06 -17.11 -11.84
N GLY A 287 8.91 -16.52 -11.51
CA GLY A 287 8.69 -15.08 -11.60
C GLY A 287 9.59 -14.29 -10.65
N PHE A 288 9.81 -14.80 -9.45
CA PHE A 288 10.74 -14.24 -8.48
C PHE A 288 12.19 -14.32 -8.95
N ASP A 289 12.57 -15.45 -9.57
CA ASP A 289 13.92 -15.62 -10.11
C ASP A 289 14.17 -14.65 -11.29
N VAL A 290 13.17 -14.40 -12.14
CA VAL A 290 13.23 -13.38 -13.20
C VAL A 290 13.36 -11.98 -12.60
N LEU A 291 12.59 -11.64 -11.55
CA LEU A 291 12.71 -10.36 -10.84
C LEU A 291 14.15 -10.15 -10.36
N ARG A 292 14.74 -11.15 -9.69
CA ARG A 292 16.12 -11.09 -9.19
C ARG A 292 17.12 -10.88 -10.32
N ALA A 293 16.99 -11.61 -11.43
CA ALA A 293 17.87 -11.51 -12.58
C ALA A 293 17.79 -10.12 -13.25
N GLU A 294 16.57 -9.58 -13.44
CA GLU A 294 16.35 -8.26 -14.05
C GLU A 294 16.92 -7.12 -13.19
N LEU A 295 16.73 -7.16 -11.87
CA LEU A 295 17.30 -6.15 -10.99
C LEU A 295 18.83 -6.21 -10.98
N ALA A 296 19.41 -7.42 -10.93
CA ALA A 296 20.85 -7.61 -11.02
C ALA A 296 21.42 -7.08 -12.33
N ALA A 297 20.78 -7.37 -13.47
CA ALA A 297 21.19 -6.88 -14.79
C ALA A 297 21.16 -5.34 -14.89
N LYS A 298 20.32 -4.68 -14.10
CA LYS A 298 20.21 -3.22 -14.01
C LYS A 298 21.00 -2.62 -12.86
N GLN A 299 21.79 -3.43 -12.14
CA GLN A 299 22.56 -3.00 -10.96
C GLN A 299 21.68 -2.32 -9.89
N ARG A 300 20.44 -2.80 -9.76
CA ARG A 300 19.48 -2.34 -8.76
C ARG A 300 19.57 -3.23 -7.53
N ASP A 301 20.15 -2.73 -6.45
CA ASP A 301 20.28 -3.45 -5.20
C ASP A 301 18.94 -3.73 -4.54
N ALA A 302 18.80 -4.95 -4.04
CA ALA A 302 17.65 -5.39 -3.25
C ALA A 302 18.03 -6.61 -2.40
N VAL A 303 17.32 -6.81 -1.30
CA VAL A 303 17.37 -8.05 -0.52
C VAL A 303 16.40 -9.05 -1.15
N PHE A 304 16.87 -10.27 -1.39
CA PHE A 304 16.07 -11.38 -1.91
C PHE A 304 16.10 -12.54 -0.93
N GLU A 305 14.92 -12.97 -0.49
CA GLU A 305 14.75 -14.12 0.39
C GLU A 305 13.89 -15.19 -0.30
N ARG A 306 14.52 -16.31 -0.62
CA ARG A 306 13.87 -17.49 -1.17
C ARG A 306 13.65 -18.47 -0.02
N ILE A 307 12.39 -18.77 0.31
CA ILE A 307 12.04 -19.59 1.47
C ILE A 307 11.68 -20.99 0.98
N GLU A 308 12.62 -21.92 1.18
CA GLU A 308 12.50 -23.27 0.66
C GLU A 308 11.34 -24.03 1.31
N GLY A 309 10.44 -24.57 0.47
CA GLY A 309 9.25 -25.33 0.88
C GLY A 309 8.09 -24.50 1.44
N ALA A 310 8.24 -23.18 1.56
CA ALA A 310 7.14 -22.32 2.01
C ALA A 310 6.08 -22.10 0.93
N ASP A 311 4.84 -21.98 1.35
CA ASP A 311 3.67 -21.72 0.51
C ASP A 311 3.47 -20.20 0.20
N HIS A 312 2.31 -19.84 -0.34
CA HIS A 312 1.95 -18.45 -0.66
C HIS A 312 1.88 -17.54 0.58
N ALA A 313 1.51 -18.07 1.72
CA ALA A 313 1.48 -17.35 3.00
C ALA A 313 2.87 -17.29 3.68
N LEU A 314 3.89 -17.87 3.06
CA LEU A 314 5.26 -18.02 3.56
C LEU A 314 5.38 -18.96 4.76
N ASP A 315 4.39 -19.82 4.97
CA ASP A 315 4.41 -20.86 6.00
C ASP A 315 4.98 -22.18 5.44
N LEU A 316 5.73 -22.91 6.29
CA LEU A 316 6.21 -24.25 5.97
C LEU A 316 5.14 -25.31 6.32
N PRO A 317 5.11 -26.47 5.64
CA PRO A 317 4.09 -27.50 5.87
C PRO A 317 3.97 -28.01 7.32
N ASN A 318 5.03 -27.89 8.09
CA ASN A 318 5.10 -28.34 9.50
C ASN A 318 4.99 -27.20 10.52
N GLN A 319 4.75 -25.99 10.05
CA GLN A 319 4.51 -24.81 10.91
C GLN A 319 3.02 -24.56 11.09
N LYS A 320 2.68 -24.00 12.24
CA LYS A 320 1.33 -23.47 12.46
C LYS A 320 1.23 -22.07 11.84
N ALA A 321 0.31 -21.89 10.91
CA ALA A 321 0.06 -20.56 10.33
C ALA A 321 -0.35 -19.55 11.43
N PRO A 322 0.20 -18.33 11.43
CA PRO A 322 1.10 -17.73 10.45
C PRO A 322 2.58 -17.62 10.91
N GLU A 323 3.15 -18.68 11.52
CA GLU A 323 4.52 -18.65 12.11
C GLU A 323 5.60 -18.30 11.07
N GLY A 324 5.47 -18.80 9.84
CA GLY A 324 6.41 -18.50 8.75
C GLY A 324 6.37 -17.02 8.37
N LEU A 325 5.19 -16.48 8.18
CA LEU A 325 4.98 -15.05 7.90
C LEU A 325 5.49 -14.17 9.06
N GLU A 326 5.25 -14.57 10.32
CA GLU A 326 5.75 -13.85 11.50
C GLU A 326 7.28 -13.76 11.49
N ALA A 327 7.96 -14.87 11.16
CA ALA A 327 9.41 -14.89 11.03
C ALA A 327 9.92 -13.98 9.91
N VAL A 328 9.22 -13.93 8.75
CA VAL A 328 9.55 -13.02 7.65
C VAL A 328 9.36 -11.56 8.08
N PHE A 329 8.26 -11.23 8.77
CA PHE A 329 8.04 -9.89 9.31
C PHE A 329 9.18 -9.45 10.24
N GLY A 330 9.67 -10.34 11.08
CA GLY A 330 10.81 -10.07 11.96
C GLY A 330 12.09 -9.74 11.19
N ARG A 331 12.38 -10.49 10.10
CA ARG A 331 13.55 -10.21 9.25
C ARG A 331 13.44 -8.91 8.49
N VAL A 332 12.25 -8.61 7.92
CA VAL A 332 11.98 -7.34 7.23
C VAL A 332 12.08 -6.16 8.19
N GLU A 333 11.55 -6.30 9.41
CA GLU A 333 11.63 -5.25 10.43
C GLU A 333 13.09 -4.99 10.84
N ASN A 334 13.88 -6.03 11.12
CA ASN A 334 15.30 -5.89 11.46
C ASN A 334 16.09 -5.23 10.33
N TRP A 335 15.82 -5.62 9.07
CA TRP A 335 16.41 -4.96 7.90
C TRP A 335 16.00 -3.47 7.83
N PHE A 336 14.72 -3.17 8.03
CA PHE A 336 14.20 -1.80 8.02
C PHE A 336 14.82 -0.96 9.12
N LEU A 337 14.95 -1.48 10.34
CA LEU A 337 15.48 -0.73 11.47
C LEU A 337 17.01 -0.59 11.44
N GLY A 338 17.70 -1.36 10.60
CA GLY A 338 19.15 -1.35 10.50
C GLY A 338 19.84 -2.26 11.51
N ASP A 339 19.11 -3.24 12.08
CA ASP A 339 19.63 -4.20 13.05
C ASP A 339 20.27 -5.44 12.36
N VAL A 340 20.73 -5.30 11.12
CA VAL A 340 21.36 -6.39 10.37
C VAL A 340 22.73 -6.63 10.96
N GLY A 341 22.86 -7.67 11.80
CA GLY A 341 24.16 -8.19 12.23
C GLY A 341 24.62 -7.80 13.64
N LYS A 342 23.70 -7.62 14.59
CA LYS A 342 24.04 -7.67 16.03
C LYS A 342 23.70 -9.00 16.66
#